data_51e14209d2ea88567d446664f4b57769
#
_entry.id   51e14209d2ea88567d446664f4b57769
#
_cell.length_a   1.000
_cell.length_b   1.000
_cell.length_c   1.000
_cell.angle_alpha   90.00
_cell.angle_beta   90.00
_cell.angle_gamma   90.00
#
_symmetry.space_group_name_H-M   'P 1'
#
loop_
_entity.id
_entity.type
_entity.pdbx_description
1 polymer ?
#
loop_
_entity_poly.entity_id
_entity_poly.type
_entity_poly.pdbx_seq_one_letter_code
_entity_poly.pdbx_strand_id
1 'polypeptide(L)'
;MSIKICLAETKKELDIIYSSISIRNKILCLPLNLETYLFCLNKKIDFINPIDFIDNEFHKKILKEGENFVKSINFKNNISETTILEIKSILRFRFYSVIFLSELLKKILKKYKTNSLVISGNNSLNHLPNSFLANDIVSNIFSNIDIEKINEFTDNNYDKQNYSYEINIKTNDNKKNILLNSLGYNFKRIIFSKIFNTKYNFYVFEENKISKLKKLLFKLLKIKTIDLKKKNDNFQKNIIIKNIDYKFADPNIKKTIFLLIDKLENYFSDFYKKKNAIEIFLKTNNFSLILTSMVRGIGGHITESINKSSCPSICISHGTVSEKFNEYDEIYKKIIASSVFSGSSKFFAIQSKITEKALNTHKIKGEKIITGNILFSENSNSNFLKSGKKILFAVTLKNFNNLQFLGVEMYYEFIKNLDLLNQLSQEKKINIIVKLHPSESKCIDYLKNQYNNLTFTNKPVEKLLKKCFVTISFSSTVIEDSLNSRTPVILFDQWKRYIHCKSNNKSDKKALYYANTYKDLCESIDKILLSKDYNFDEFIFKSSSKENINKKIFSLIK
;
A
#
# COMPACT_ATOMS: atom_id res chain seq x y z
N MET A 1 -28.73 -31.55 -4.64
CA MET A 1 -27.31 -31.37 -4.25
C MET A 1 -27.18 -30.10 -3.41
N SER A 2 -26.64 -30.20 -2.21
CA SER A 2 -26.37 -29.02 -1.38
C SER A 2 -25.16 -28.27 -1.94
N ILE A 3 -25.26 -26.95 -2.04
CA ILE A 3 -24.15 -26.10 -2.45
C ILE A 3 -23.29 -25.85 -1.21
N LYS A 4 -21.98 -26.04 -1.33
CA LYS A 4 -21.00 -25.66 -0.31
C LYS A 4 -20.21 -24.42 -0.78
N ILE A 5 -19.96 -23.47 0.10
CA ILE A 5 -19.15 -22.28 -0.21
C ILE A 5 -17.76 -22.50 0.36
N CYS A 6 -16.73 -22.48 -0.46
CA CYS A 6 -15.36 -22.54 0.02
C CYS A 6 -14.67 -21.17 0.02
N LEU A 7 -13.82 -20.93 1.00
CA LEU A 7 -13.01 -19.72 1.14
C LEU A 7 -11.53 -20.05 1.06
N ALA A 8 -10.79 -19.25 0.30
CA ALA A 8 -9.34 -19.39 0.22
C ALA A 8 -8.64 -18.04 0.01
N GLU A 9 -7.55 -17.85 0.72
CA GLU A 9 -6.65 -16.69 0.59
C GLU A 9 -5.44 -16.98 -0.29
N THR A 10 -5.12 -18.25 -0.49
CA THR A 10 -3.95 -18.67 -1.27
C THR A 10 -4.29 -19.77 -2.26
N LYS A 11 -3.51 -19.84 -3.33
CA LYS A 11 -3.56 -20.94 -4.29
C LYS A 11 -3.39 -22.30 -3.59
N LYS A 12 -2.47 -22.39 -2.60
CA LYS A 12 -2.21 -23.63 -1.87
C LYS A 12 -3.44 -24.10 -1.09
N GLU A 13 -4.20 -23.19 -0.48
CA GLU A 13 -5.46 -23.53 0.20
C GLU A 13 -6.48 -24.09 -0.79
N LEU A 14 -6.62 -23.48 -1.97
CA LEU A 14 -7.50 -23.98 -3.02
C LEU A 14 -7.10 -25.38 -3.50
N ASP A 15 -5.81 -25.59 -3.76
CA ASP A 15 -5.29 -26.91 -4.16
C ASP A 15 -5.65 -27.98 -3.12
N ILE A 16 -5.49 -27.67 -1.81
CA ILE A 16 -5.83 -28.57 -0.71
C ILE A 16 -7.33 -28.87 -0.70
N ILE A 17 -8.17 -27.84 -0.77
CA ILE A 17 -9.63 -28.00 -0.73
C ILE A 17 -10.11 -28.88 -1.90
N TYR A 18 -9.69 -28.55 -3.12
CA TYR A 18 -10.18 -29.24 -4.32
C TYR A 18 -9.59 -30.63 -4.53
N SER A 19 -8.42 -30.94 -3.96
CA SER A 19 -7.86 -32.30 -3.98
C SER A 19 -8.52 -33.24 -2.97
N SER A 20 -9.14 -32.70 -1.93
CA SER A 20 -9.65 -33.49 -0.80
C SER A 20 -11.16 -33.74 -0.86
N ILE A 21 -11.90 -32.97 -1.68
CA ILE A 21 -13.36 -33.10 -1.74
C ILE A 21 -13.80 -34.03 -2.86
N SER A 22 -14.69 -34.97 -2.51
CA SER A 22 -15.29 -35.86 -3.51
C SER A 22 -16.20 -35.07 -4.47
N ILE A 23 -16.23 -35.48 -5.74
CA ILE A 23 -16.94 -34.87 -6.88
C ILE A 23 -18.47 -34.72 -6.65
N ARG A 24 -19.04 -35.27 -5.57
CA ARG A 24 -20.49 -35.34 -5.33
C ARG A 24 -21.15 -34.04 -4.88
N ASN A 25 -20.39 -33.06 -4.40
CA ASN A 25 -20.92 -31.78 -3.91
C ASN A 25 -20.60 -30.65 -4.88
N LYS A 26 -21.58 -29.78 -5.14
CA LYS A 26 -21.33 -28.55 -5.89
C LYS A 26 -20.65 -27.54 -4.95
N ILE A 27 -19.38 -27.23 -5.25
CA ILE A 27 -18.61 -26.26 -4.49
C ILE A 27 -18.49 -24.97 -5.29
N LEU A 28 -18.79 -23.84 -4.64
CA LEU A 28 -18.55 -22.51 -5.17
C LEU A 28 -17.43 -21.85 -4.37
N CYS A 29 -16.36 -21.44 -5.03
CA CYS A 29 -15.28 -20.73 -4.37
C CYS A 29 -15.61 -19.24 -4.20
N LEU A 30 -15.37 -18.70 -3.01
CA LEU A 30 -15.27 -17.26 -2.79
C LEU A 30 -13.79 -16.88 -2.78
N PRO A 31 -13.22 -16.41 -3.90
CA PRO A 31 -11.83 -15.99 -3.95
C PRO A 31 -11.67 -14.68 -3.18
N LEU A 32 -10.69 -14.61 -2.29
CA LEU A 32 -10.49 -13.44 -1.43
C LEU A 32 -9.46 -12.43 -1.99
N ASN A 33 -8.76 -12.80 -3.08
CA ASN A 33 -7.79 -11.93 -3.74
C ASN A 33 -7.60 -12.31 -5.23
N LEU A 34 -6.78 -11.53 -5.94
CA LEU A 34 -6.53 -11.73 -7.36
C LEU A 34 -5.90 -13.10 -7.67
N GLU A 35 -4.96 -13.58 -6.84
CA GLU A 35 -4.28 -14.87 -7.08
C GLU A 35 -5.26 -16.03 -7.06
N THR A 36 -6.14 -16.08 -6.05
CA THR A 36 -7.16 -17.14 -5.93
C THR A 36 -8.23 -17.00 -7.02
N TYR A 37 -8.61 -15.78 -7.39
CA TYR A 37 -9.55 -15.53 -8.49
C TYR A 37 -9.01 -16.09 -9.83
N LEU A 38 -7.78 -15.72 -10.19
CA LEU A 38 -7.15 -16.18 -11.43
C LEU A 38 -6.90 -17.69 -11.42
N PHE A 39 -6.65 -18.27 -10.27
CA PHE A 39 -6.55 -19.71 -10.11
C PHE A 39 -7.88 -20.41 -10.41
N CYS A 40 -9.00 -19.89 -9.89
CA CYS A 40 -10.33 -20.40 -10.19
C CYS A 40 -10.61 -20.37 -11.70
N LEU A 41 -10.33 -19.25 -12.36
CA LEU A 41 -10.49 -19.13 -13.82
C LEU A 41 -9.65 -20.16 -14.59
N ASN A 42 -8.37 -20.28 -14.25
CA ASN A 42 -7.47 -21.20 -14.95
C ASN A 42 -7.84 -22.67 -14.77
N LYS A 43 -8.34 -23.03 -13.60
CA LYS A 43 -8.77 -24.40 -13.27
C LYS A 43 -10.24 -24.69 -13.60
N LYS A 44 -10.96 -23.69 -14.15
CA LYS A 44 -12.40 -23.78 -14.43
C LYS A 44 -13.22 -24.16 -13.18
N ILE A 45 -12.84 -23.61 -12.04
CA ILE A 45 -13.54 -23.77 -10.77
C ILE A 45 -14.67 -22.76 -10.73
N ASP A 46 -15.90 -23.20 -10.40
CA ASP A 46 -17.03 -22.33 -10.19
C ASP A 46 -16.77 -21.40 -8.99
N PHE A 47 -16.96 -20.10 -9.17
CA PHE A 47 -16.68 -19.13 -8.12
C PHE A 47 -17.78 -18.05 -8.01
N ILE A 48 -17.82 -17.42 -6.86
CA ILE A 48 -18.69 -16.30 -6.53
C ILE A 48 -17.93 -15.00 -6.80
N ASN A 49 -18.52 -14.12 -7.61
CA ASN A 49 -17.94 -12.79 -7.79
C ASN A 49 -18.40 -11.87 -6.65
N PRO A 50 -17.48 -11.38 -5.80
CA PRO A 50 -17.86 -10.49 -4.69
C PRO A 50 -18.57 -9.21 -5.10
N ILE A 51 -18.34 -8.71 -6.32
CA ILE A 51 -18.98 -7.48 -6.83
C ILE A 51 -20.51 -7.55 -6.84
N ASP A 52 -21.08 -8.76 -6.93
CA ASP A 52 -22.53 -8.97 -6.93
C ASP A 52 -23.18 -8.71 -5.56
N PHE A 53 -22.36 -8.56 -4.50
CA PHE A 53 -22.80 -8.43 -3.10
C PHE A 53 -22.32 -7.14 -2.44
N ILE A 54 -21.42 -6.41 -3.07
CA ILE A 54 -20.72 -5.27 -2.51
C ILE A 54 -21.07 -4.01 -3.31
N ASP A 55 -21.53 -2.99 -2.59
CA ASP A 55 -21.81 -1.67 -3.13
C ASP A 55 -21.04 -0.58 -2.36
N ASN A 56 -21.20 0.67 -2.76
CA ASN A 56 -20.53 1.80 -2.12
C ASN A 56 -20.97 1.99 -0.68
N GLU A 57 -22.23 1.74 -0.34
CA GLU A 57 -22.73 1.89 1.03
C GLU A 57 -22.14 0.82 1.95
N PHE A 58 -21.94 -0.39 1.43
CA PHE A 58 -21.23 -1.45 2.13
C PHE A 58 -19.80 -1.01 2.51
N HIS A 59 -19.06 -0.45 1.55
CA HIS A 59 -17.70 0.05 1.82
C HIS A 59 -17.69 1.22 2.81
N LYS A 60 -18.58 2.18 2.65
CA LYS A 60 -18.69 3.34 3.55
C LYS A 60 -18.99 2.92 4.99
N LYS A 61 -19.93 1.99 5.17
CA LYS A 61 -20.26 1.43 6.47
C LYS A 61 -19.02 0.87 7.16
N ILE A 62 -18.28 -0.02 6.47
CA ILE A 62 -17.10 -0.68 7.05
C ILE A 62 -16.02 0.34 7.39
N LEU A 63 -15.77 1.33 6.53
CA LEU A 63 -14.79 2.38 6.80
C LEU A 63 -15.14 3.22 8.03
N LYS A 64 -16.40 3.63 8.16
CA LYS A 64 -16.88 4.39 9.33
C LYS A 64 -16.76 3.58 10.62
N GLU A 65 -17.21 2.33 10.60
CA GLU A 65 -17.11 1.44 11.75
C GLU A 65 -15.64 1.21 12.15
N GLY A 66 -14.75 1.00 11.18
CA GLY A 66 -13.32 0.85 11.44
C GLY A 66 -12.67 2.09 12.05
N GLU A 67 -13.06 3.29 11.61
CA GLU A 67 -12.58 4.53 12.24
C GLU A 67 -13.10 4.69 13.67
N ASN A 68 -14.36 4.36 13.93
CA ASN A 68 -14.94 4.40 15.28
C ASN A 68 -14.24 3.39 16.20
N PHE A 69 -14.00 2.18 15.72
CA PHE A 69 -13.24 1.17 16.44
C PHE A 69 -11.84 1.66 16.81
N VAL A 70 -11.08 2.18 15.84
CA VAL A 70 -9.71 2.65 16.08
C VAL A 70 -9.66 3.85 17.04
N LYS A 71 -10.68 4.72 17.03
CA LYS A 71 -10.80 5.83 17.98
C LYS A 71 -11.04 5.36 19.41
N SER A 72 -11.73 4.24 19.59
CA SER A 72 -12.06 3.68 20.91
C SER A 72 -10.89 2.94 21.59
N ILE A 73 -9.76 2.76 20.89
CA ILE A 73 -8.59 2.08 21.44
C ILE A 73 -7.80 3.04 22.32
N ASN A 74 -7.70 2.71 23.60
CA ASN A 74 -6.91 3.43 24.59
C ASN A 74 -5.59 2.72 24.85
N PHE A 75 -4.52 3.49 24.91
CA PHE A 75 -3.17 3.00 25.13
C PHE A 75 -2.68 3.33 26.54
N LYS A 76 -1.70 2.57 27.05
CA LYS A 76 -1.01 2.91 28.28
C LYS A 76 -0.25 4.25 28.10
N ASN A 77 0.01 4.92 29.21
CA ASN A 77 0.84 6.12 29.23
C ASN A 77 2.25 5.81 28.71
N ASN A 78 2.89 6.79 28.09
CA ASN A 78 4.27 6.72 27.57
C ASN A 78 4.48 5.84 26.33
N ILE A 79 3.42 5.42 25.65
CA ILE A 79 3.56 4.76 24.35
C ILE A 79 3.83 5.81 23.27
N SER A 80 4.82 5.54 22.43
CA SER A 80 5.21 6.47 21.36
C SER A 80 4.13 6.63 20.31
N GLU A 81 4.02 7.84 19.73
CA GLU A 81 3.05 8.14 18.68
C GLU A 81 3.18 7.20 17.48
N THR A 82 4.41 6.92 17.06
CA THR A 82 4.66 5.98 15.95
C THR A 82 4.15 4.58 16.27
N THR A 83 4.34 4.10 17.50
CA THR A 83 3.81 2.80 17.93
C THR A 83 2.28 2.79 17.93
N ILE A 84 1.65 3.85 18.44
CA ILE A 84 0.20 4.00 18.42
C ILE A 84 -0.34 3.99 16.98
N LEU A 85 0.27 4.73 16.07
CA LEU A 85 -0.13 4.79 14.65
C LEU A 85 -0.01 3.43 13.97
N GLU A 86 1.07 2.68 14.24
CA GLU A 86 1.28 1.34 13.67
C GLU A 86 0.23 0.36 14.17
N ILE A 87 0.01 0.29 15.48
CA ILE A 87 -0.99 -0.59 16.08
C ILE A 87 -2.38 -0.25 15.58
N LYS A 88 -2.77 1.03 15.60
CA LYS A 88 -4.07 1.48 15.07
C LYS A 88 -4.25 1.10 13.60
N SER A 89 -3.20 1.20 12.80
CA SER A 89 -3.25 0.80 11.39
C SER A 89 -3.55 -0.69 11.23
N ILE A 90 -2.82 -1.55 11.96
CA ILE A 90 -2.99 -3.00 11.88
C ILE A 90 -4.36 -3.43 12.41
N LEU A 91 -4.78 -2.90 13.55
CA LEU A 91 -6.07 -3.24 14.15
C LEU A 91 -7.25 -2.78 13.29
N ARG A 92 -7.10 -1.63 12.60
CA ARG A 92 -8.09 -1.19 11.60
C ARG A 92 -8.26 -2.24 10.51
N PHE A 93 -7.17 -2.79 9.97
CA PHE A 93 -7.25 -3.83 8.95
C PHE A 93 -7.90 -5.11 9.48
N ARG A 94 -7.57 -5.52 10.70
CA ARG A 94 -8.20 -6.68 11.32
C ARG A 94 -9.71 -6.48 11.49
N PHE A 95 -10.09 -5.31 11.96
CA PHE A 95 -11.49 -4.97 12.08
C PHE A 95 -12.21 -5.01 10.73
N TYR A 96 -11.62 -4.39 9.69
CA TYR A 96 -12.18 -4.45 8.34
C TYR A 96 -12.33 -5.88 7.84
N SER A 97 -11.31 -6.71 7.99
CA SER A 97 -11.36 -8.10 7.54
C SER A 97 -12.52 -8.86 8.19
N VAL A 98 -12.69 -8.68 9.50
CA VAL A 98 -13.77 -9.34 10.26
C VAL A 98 -15.14 -8.88 9.78
N ILE A 99 -15.40 -7.57 9.76
CA ILE A 99 -16.70 -7.03 9.38
C ILE A 99 -17.00 -7.32 7.90
N PHE A 100 -16.03 -7.08 7.02
CA PHE A 100 -16.20 -7.30 5.58
C PHE A 100 -16.58 -8.75 5.29
N LEU A 101 -15.78 -9.70 5.77
CA LEU A 101 -16.01 -11.11 5.47
C LEU A 101 -17.30 -11.63 6.13
N SER A 102 -17.58 -11.19 7.35
CA SER A 102 -18.83 -11.52 8.04
C SER A 102 -20.07 -11.07 7.27
N GLU A 103 -20.12 -9.80 6.88
CA GLU A 103 -21.27 -9.23 6.15
C GLU A 103 -21.38 -9.82 4.73
N LEU A 104 -20.28 -10.02 4.05
CA LEU A 104 -20.25 -10.63 2.72
C LEU A 104 -20.78 -12.06 2.76
N LEU A 105 -20.29 -12.89 3.69
CA LEU A 105 -20.73 -14.27 3.84
C LEU A 105 -22.20 -14.37 4.22
N LYS A 106 -22.70 -13.52 5.10
CA LYS A 106 -24.14 -13.48 5.43
C LYS A 106 -25.00 -13.27 4.17
N LYS A 107 -24.61 -12.35 3.29
CA LYS A 107 -25.30 -12.09 2.02
C LYS A 107 -25.23 -13.30 1.07
N ILE A 108 -24.05 -13.92 0.95
CA ILE A 108 -23.80 -15.08 0.07
C ILE A 108 -24.61 -16.28 0.55
N LEU A 109 -24.53 -16.65 1.83
CA LEU A 109 -25.25 -17.79 2.40
C LEU A 109 -26.76 -17.65 2.22
N LYS A 110 -27.29 -16.42 2.41
CA LYS A 110 -28.70 -16.11 2.16
C LYS A 110 -29.08 -16.30 0.70
N LYS A 111 -28.26 -15.79 -0.26
CA LYS A 111 -28.54 -15.90 -1.71
C LYS A 111 -28.56 -17.35 -2.17
N TYR A 112 -27.58 -18.14 -1.75
CA TYR A 112 -27.43 -19.54 -2.16
C TYR A 112 -28.23 -20.52 -1.29
N LYS A 113 -28.94 -20.05 -0.27
CA LYS A 113 -29.74 -20.86 0.67
C LYS A 113 -28.96 -22.04 1.21
N THR A 114 -27.70 -21.82 1.61
CA THR A 114 -26.82 -22.85 2.14
C THR A 114 -26.32 -22.49 3.55
N ASN A 115 -26.09 -23.51 4.36
CA ASN A 115 -25.51 -23.39 5.70
C ASN A 115 -24.17 -24.17 5.79
N SER A 116 -23.51 -24.42 4.67
CA SER A 116 -22.28 -25.20 4.64
C SER A 116 -21.12 -24.39 4.06
N LEU A 117 -20.06 -24.28 4.83
CA LEU A 117 -18.80 -23.63 4.47
C LEU A 117 -17.66 -24.64 4.46
N VAL A 118 -16.69 -24.44 3.59
CA VAL A 118 -15.48 -25.25 3.51
C VAL A 118 -14.25 -24.33 3.62
N ILE A 119 -13.35 -24.67 4.49
CA ILE A 119 -12.09 -23.95 4.72
C ILE A 119 -10.91 -24.93 4.78
N SER A 120 -9.72 -24.47 4.46
CA SER A 120 -8.54 -25.33 4.45
C SER A 120 -8.06 -25.75 5.82
N GLY A 121 -8.49 -25.06 6.89
CA GLY A 121 -7.94 -25.21 8.23
C GLY A 121 -6.47 -24.71 8.36
N ASN A 122 -5.85 -24.30 7.26
CA ASN A 122 -4.45 -23.89 7.24
C ASN A 122 -4.31 -22.39 7.59
N ASN A 123 -3.61 -22.12 8.68
CA ASN A 123 -3.30 -20.77 9.15
C ASN A 123 -1.93 -20.27 8.65
N SER A 124 -1.49 -20.66 7.46
CA SER A 124 -0.16 -20.34 6.90
C SER A 124 0.15 -18.83 6.86
N LEU A 125 -0.87 -17.98 6.90
CA LEU A 125 -0.74 -16.52 6.89
C LEU A 125 -0.97 -15.85 8.25
N ASN A 126 -1.15 -16.59 9.32
CA ASN A 126 -1.43 -16.05 10.67
C ASN A 126 -0.39 -15.04 11.17
N HIS A 127 0.86 -15.19 10.74
CA HIS A 127 1.96 -14.30 11.09
C HIS A 127 1.94 -12.98 10.28
N LEU A 128 1.12 -12.89 9.23
CA LEU A 128 1.05 -11.69 8.41
C LEU A 128 -0.05 -10.76 8.92
N PRO A 129 0.28 -9.56 9.39
CA PRO A 129 -0.72 -8.60 9.86
C PRO A 129 -1.72 -8.19 8.77
N ASN A 130 -1.48 -8.61 7.53
CA ASN A 130 -2.22 -8.24 6.33
C ASN A 130 -3.17 -9.32 5.82
N SER A 131 -3.17 -10.54 6.39
CA SER A 131 -4.07 -11.58 5.93
C SER A 131 -5.50 -11.35 6.42
N PHE A 132 -6.49 -11.88 5.70
CA PHE A 132 -7.89 -11.88 6.15
C PHE A 132 -8.09 -12.72 7.40
N LEU A 133 -7.29 -13.76 7.56
CA LEU A 133 -7.52 -14.82 8.53
C LEU A 133 -8.92 -15.43 8.39
N ALA A 134 -9.29 -15.78 7.16
CA ALA A 134 -10.62 -16.26 6.82
C ALA A 134 -11.02 -17.47 7.67
N ASN A 135 -10.11 -18.40 7.92
CA ASN A 135 -10.34 -19.57 8.75
C ASN A 135 -10.73 -19.20 10.20
N ASP A 136 -10.01 -18.23 10.80
CA ASP A 136 -10.31 -17.76 12.16
C ASP A 136 -11.67 -17.03 12.21
N ILE A 137 -11.94 -16.18 11.23
CA ILE A 137 -13.19 -15.42 11.16
C ILE A 137 -14.37 -16.37 11.01
N VAL A 138 -14.30 -17.29 10.06
CA VAL A 138 -15.38 -18.25 9.81
C VAL A 138 -15.62 -19.14 11.02
N SER A 139 -14.58 -19.74 11.60
CA SER A 139 -14.72 -20.64 12.75
C SER A 139 -15.29 -19.98 14.00
N ASN A 140 -15.09 -18.69 14.20
CA ASN A 140 -15.56 -17.98 15.39
C ASN A 140 -16.90 -17.29 15.22
N ILE A 141 -17.19 -16.72 14.02
CA ILE A 141 -18.42 -15.95 13.78
C ILE A 141 -19.58 -16.86 13.36
N PHE A 142 -19.28 -17.90 12.59
CA PHE A 142 -20.28 -18.78 12.00
C PHE A 142 -20.38 -20.14 12.72
N SER A 143 -20.28 -20.13 14.05
CA SER A 143 -20.33 -21.36 14.87
C SER A 143 -21.61 -22.20 14.71
N ASN A 144 -22.70 -21.60 14.21
CA ASN A 144 -24.00 -22.27 13.99
C ASN A 144 -24.14 -22.82 12.56
N ILE A 145 -23.09 -22.78 11.76
CA ILE A 145 -23.08 -23.26 10.37
C ILE A 145 -22.19 -24.50 10.30
N ASP A 146 -22.55 -25.43 9.40
CA ASP A 146 -21.71 -26.59 9.10
C ASP A 146 -20.40 -26.14 8.44
N ILE A 147 -19.28 -26.25 9.17
CA ILE A 147 -17.94 -25.87 8.72
C ILE A 147 -17.07 -27.09 8.55
N GLU A 148 -16.86 -27.48 7.30
CA GLU A 148 -15.92 -28.54 6.94
C GLU A 148 -14.49 -27.97 6.90
N LYS A 149 -13.63 -28.45 7.81
CA LYS A 149 -12.21 -28.12 7.83
C LYS A 149 -11.40 -29.22 7.17
N ILE A 150 -10.71 -28.90 6.09
CA ILE A 150 -9.85 -29.84 5.37
C ILE A 150 -8.41 -29.64 5.86
N ASN A 151 -7.87 -30.58 6.58
CA ASN A 151 -6.58 -30.53 7.29
C ASN A 151 -6.54 -29.54 8.46
N GLU A 152 -6.55 -30.07 9.67
CA GLU A 152 -6.18 -29.30 10.86
C GLU A 152 -4.64 -29.17 10.90
N PHE A 153 -4.14 -27.98 10.57
CA PHE A 153 -2.74 -27.68 10.85
C PHE A 153 -2.62 -27.23 12.29
N THR A 154 -1.75 -27.91 13.02
CA THR A 154 -1.29 -27.43 14.32
C THR A 154 -0.67 -26.04 14.15
N ASP A 155 -1.17 -25.07 14.88
CA ASP A 155 -0.51 -23.75 15.00
C ASP A 155 0.97 -24.00 15.32
N ASN A 156 1.85 -23.64 14.42
CA ASN A 156 3.26 -23.55 14.76
C ASN A 156 3.35 -22.57 15.92
N ASN A 157 3.59 -23.10 17.13
CA ASN A 157 3.85 -22.29 18.31
C ASN A 157 4.95 -21.31 17.94
N TYR A 158 4.58 -20.05 17.76
CA TYR A 158 5.56 -18.99 17.66
C TYR A 158 6.42 -19.09 18.93
N ASP A 159 7.68 -19.42 18.74
CA ASP A 159 8.67 -19.47 19.79
C ASP A 159 8.55 -18.17 20.61
N LYS A 160 8.06 -18.32 21.83
CA LYS A 160 8.02 -17.23 22.83
C LYS A 160 9.44 -16.92 23.32
N GLN A 161 10.41 -16.85 22.39
CA GLN A 161 11.77 -16.53 22.76
C GLN A 161 11.84 -15.11 23.30
N ASN A 162 12.31 -14.99 24.51
CA ASN A 162 12.65 -13.71 25.10
C ASN A 162 13.90 -13.16 24.39
N TYR A 163 13.74 -12.10 23.63
CA TYR A 163 14.83 -11.43 22.93
C TYR A 163 14.63 -9.93 22.90
N SER A 164 15.72 -9.20 22.74
CA SER A 164 15.76 -7.79 22.36
C SER A 164 16.44 -7.61 21.00
N TYR A 165 16.56 -6.39 20.53
CA TYR A 165 17.36 -6.06 19.36
C TYR A 165 18.56 -5.21 19.75
N GLU A 166 19.67 -5.39 19.02
CA GLU A 166 20.84 -4.54 19.10
C GLU A 166 21.32 -4.11 17.71
N ILE A 167 22.01 -2.97 17.67
CA ILE A 167 22.63 -2.41 16.45
C ILE A 167 24.10 -2.14 16.76
N ASN A 168 25.01 -2.91 16.11
CA ASN A 168 26.44 -2.90 16.37
C ASN A 168 27.24 -2.13 15.30
N ILE A 169 26.84 -0.87 15.03
CA ILE A 169 27.51 0.01 14.07
C ILE A 169 27.81 1.34 14.76
N LYS A 170 29.03 1.85 14.55
CA LYS A 170 29.41 3.21 14.96
C LYS A 170 29.56 4.13 13.76
N THR A 171 29.11 5.37 13.91
CA THR A 171 29.33 6.43 12.93
C THR A 171 30.78 6.91 12.94
N ASN A 172 31.23 7.46 11.83
CA ASN A 172 32.53 8.09 11.72
C ASN A 172 32.35 9.60 11.95
N ASP A 173 32.94 10.13 13.02
CA ASP A 173 32.76 11.54 13.43
C ASP A 173 33.47 12.55 12.50
N ASN A 174 34.42 12.10 11.67
CA ASN A 174 35.16 12.96 10.74
C ASN A 174 34.38 13.25 9.44
N LYS A 175 33.15 12.72 9.27
CA LYS A 175 32.36 12.88 8.07
C LYS A 175 30.90 13.19 8.38
N LYS A 176 30.23 13.83 7.42
CA LYS A 176 28.78 14.03 7.50
C LYS A 176 28.05 12.69 7.30
N ASN A 177 27.48 12.14 8.37
CA ASN A 177 26.76 10.86 8.34
C ASN A 177 25.31 11.07 7.98
N ILE A 178 24.83 10.36 6.96
CA ILE A 178 23.45 10.45 6.47
C ILE A 178 22.77 9.11 6.68
N LEU A 179 21.65 9.14 7.41
CA LEU A 179 20.85 7.95 7.71
C LEU A 179 19.62 7.87 6.80
N LEU A 180 19.36 6.68 6.26
CA LEU A 180 18.16 6.38 5.49
C LEU A 180 17.40 5.23 6.13
N ASN A 181 16.08 5.36 6.21
CA ASN A 181 15.23 4.28 6.70
C ASN A 181 15.16 3.08 5.74
N SER A 182 15.44 3.28 4.46
CA SER A 182 15.55 2.22 3.45
C SER A 182 16.21 2.76 2.19
N LEU A 183 16.72 1.91 1.31
CA LEU A 183 17.17 2.33 -0.01
C LEU A 183 16.02 2.26 -1.03
N GLY A 184 14.98 3.03 -0.78
CA GLY A 184 13.85 3.17 -1.68
C GLY A 184 14.20 3.87 -3.00
N TYR A 185 13.24 3.86 -3.92
CA TYR A 185 13.42 4.36 -5.27
C TYR A 185 13.86 5.83 -5.35
N ASN A 186 13.24 6.71 -4.55
CA ASN A 186 13.58 8.13 -4.50
C ASN A 186 14.98 8.37 -3.93
N PHE A 187 15.38 7.62 -2.91
CA PHE A 187 16.67 7.80 -2.24
C PHE A 187 17.86 7.40 -3.11
N LYS A 188 17.72 6.37 -3.94
CA LYS A 188 18.77 6.00 -4.89
C LYS A 188 19.24 7.21 -5.70
N ARG A 189 18.31 8.01 -6.22
CA ARG A 189 18.63 9.17 -7.07
C ARG A 189 19.28 10.30 -6.30
N ILE A 190 18.85 10.54 -5.05
CA ILE A 190 19.46 11.53 -4.17
C ILE A 190 20.89 11.11 -3.82
N ILE A 191 21.07 9.86 -3.41
CA ILE A 191 22.37 9.33 -2.99
C ILE A 191 23.34 9.27 -4.15
N PHE A 192 22.95 8.74 -5.31
CA PHE A 192 23.88 8.57 -6.45
C PHE A 192 24.55 9.87 -6.88
N SER A 193 23.91 11.02 -6.67
CA SER A 193 24.54 12.31 -6.95
C SER A 193 25.66 12.70 -5.97
N LYS A 194 25.71 12.06 -4.81
CA LYS A 194 26.64 12.39 -3.72
C LYS A 194 27.50 11.20 -3.25
N ILE A 195 27.29 10.00 -3.80
CA ILE A 195 27.90 8.78 -3.30
C ILE A 195 29.42 8.76 -3.42
N PHE A 196 29.97 9.44 -4.44
CA PHE A 196 31.40 9.58 -4.64
C PHE A 196 32.02 10.77 -3.89
N ASN A 197 31.17 11.57 -3.21
CA ASN A 197 31.66 12.68 -2.40
C ASN A 197 32.22 12.14 -1.07
N THR A 198 33.52 12.26 -0.87
CA THR A 198 34.24 11.76 0.32
C THR A 198 33.80 12.42 1.63
N LYS A 199 33.08 13.54 1.57
CA LYS A 199 32.53 14.25 2.76
C LYS A 199 31.35 13.52 3.41
N TYR A 200 30.69 12.58 2.72
CA TYR A 200 29.49 11.89 3.19
C TYR A 200 29.72 10.41 3.43
N ASN A 201 29.08 9.89 4.48
CA ASN A 201 28.86 8.46 4.71
C ASN A 201 27.36 8.19 4.70
N PHE A 202 26.96 7.11 4.05
CA PHE A 202 25.55 6.70 3.97
C PHE A 202 25.32 5.45 4.79
N TYR A 203 24.31 5.49 5.63
CA TYR A 203 23.85 4.40 6.49
C TYR A 203 22.41 4.07 6.11
N VAL A 204 22.09 2.79 5.92
CA VAL A 204 20.77 2.36 5.44
C VAL A 204 20.24 1.24 6.33
N PHE A 205 19.06 1.43 6.89
CA PHE A 205 18.32 0.34 7.50
C PHE A 205 17.78 -0.61 6.43
N GLU A 206 17.97 -1.90 6.64
CA GLU A 206 17.42 -2.94 5.78
C GLU A 206 16.61 -3.94 6.62
N GLU A 207 15.28 -3.89 6.47
CA GLU A 207 14.36 -4.78 7.21
C GLU A 207 14.40 -6.22 6.71
N ASN A 208 14.74 -6.42 5.43
CA ASN A 208 14.75 -7.73 4.79
C ASN A 208 16.17 -8.21 4.52
N LYS A 209 16.36 -9.53 4.50
CA LYS A 209 17.65 -10.13 4.11
C LYS A 209 18.09 -9.61 2.73
N ILE A 210 19.18 -8.88 2.71
CA ILE A 210 19.77 -8.35 1.48
C ILE A 210 20.44 -9.49 0.71
N SER A 211 20.20 -9.57 -0.61
CA SER A 211 20.89 -10.54 -1.46
C SER A 211 22.41 -10.31 -1.44
N LYS A 212 23.21 -11.38 -1.63
CA LYS A 212 24.68 -11.29 -1.66
C LYS A 212 25.17 -10.24 -2.68
N LEU A 213 24.55 -10.19 -3.85
CA LEU A 213 24.89 -9.21 -4.91
C LEU A 213 24.63 -7.76 -4.45
N LYS A 214 23.51 -7.52 -3.79
CA LYS A 214 23.18 -6.19 -3.25
C LYS A 214 24.14 -5.78 -2.14
N LYS A 215 24.55 -6.71 -1.27
CA LYS A 215 25.60 -6.46 -0.25
C LYS A 215 26.93 -6.07 -0.87
N LEU A 216 27.35 -6.77 -1.93
CA LEU A 216 28.57 -6.44 -2.67
C LEU A 216 28.48 -5.04 -3.29
N LEU A 217 27.36 -4.71 -3.94
CA LEU A 217 27.12 -3.38 -4.51
C LEU A 217 27.21 -2.29 -3.43
N PHE A 218 26.58 -2.49 -2.27
CA PHE A 218 26.66 -1.53 -1.17
C PHE A 218 28.08 -1.33 -0.67
N LYS A 219 28.84 -2.40 -0.56
CA LYS A 219 30.27 -2.32 -0.18
C LYS A 219 31.08 -1.51 -1.19
N LEU A 220 30.88 -1.74 -2.49
CA LEU A 220 31.52 -0.97 -3.58
C LEU A 220 31.14 0.51 -3.53
N LEU A 221 29.88 0.80 -3.24
CA LEU A 221 29.35 2.16 -3.12
C LEU A 221 29.60 2.80 -1.75
N LYS A 222 30.33 2.14 -0.86
CA LYS A 222 30.61 2.60 0.51
C LYS A 222 29.34 2.93 1.34
N ILE A 223 28.24 2.24 1.04
CA ILE A 223 27.00 2.33 1.82
C ILE A 223 27.07 1.31 2.95
N LYS A 224 26.90 1.76 4.18
CA LYS A 224 26.88 0.90 5.37
C LYS A 224 25.44 0.46 5.64
N THR A 225 25.22 -0.84 5.77
CA THR A 225 23.90 -1.39 6.13
C THR A 225 23.78 -1.53 7.63
N ILE A 226 22.62 -1.20 8.16
CA ILE A 226 22.25 -1.33 9.56
C ILE A 226 21.28 -2.50 9.69
N ASP A 227 21.73 -3.54 10.39
CA ASP A 227 20.94 -4.72 10.65
C ASP A 227 20.49 -4.74 12.13
N LEU A 228 19.22 -5.04 12.38
CA LEU A 228 18.68 -5.32 13.70
C LEU A 228 18.97 -6.78 14.05
N LYS A 229 19.91 -7.04 14.95
CA LYS A 229 20.26 -8.38 15.39
C LYS A 229 19.49 -8.75 16.64
N LYS A 230 18.89 -9.95 16.66
CA LYS A 230 18.27 -10.49 17.87
C LYS A 230 19.36 -10.88 18.87
N LYS A 231 19.14 -10.51 20.12
CA LYS A 231 19.95 -10.89 21.27
C LYS A 231 19.03 -11.53 22.31
N ASN A 232 19.43 -12.65 22.88
CA ASN A 232 18.69 -13.27 23.98
C ASN A 232 18.64 -12.31 25.16
N ASP A 233 17.45 -12.04 25.67
CA ASP A 233 17.23 -11.09 26.74
C ASP A 233 15.92 -11.41 27.48
N ASN A 234 15.87 -11.16 28.76
CA ASN A 234 14.68 -11.34 29.60
C ASN A 234 13.70 -10.16 29.44
N PHE A 235 13.35 -9.83 28.21
CA PHE A 235 12.44 -8.73 27.95
C PHE A 235 11.01 -9.08 28.37
N GLN A 236 10.48 -8.38 29.37
CA GLN A 236 9.10 -8.55 29.80
C GLN A 236 8.11 -8.11 28.70
N LYS A 237 7.08 -8.91 28.47
CA LYS A 237 5.99 -8.62 27.54
C LYS A 237 5.24 -7.37 28.02
N ASN A 238 5.34 -6.28 27.30
CA ASN A 238 4.59 -5.07 27.61
C ASN A 238 3.23 -5.10 26.91
N ILE A 239 2.17 -5.21 27.69
CA ILE A 239 0.81 -4.96 27.21
C ILE A 239 0.70 -3.48 26.89
N ILE A 240 0.47 -3.14 25.62
CA ILE A 240 0.47 -1.75 25.10
C ILE A 240 -0.92 -1.15 25.12
N ILE A 241 -1.95 -1.96 24.82
CA ILE A 241 -3.35 -1.55 24.81
C ILE A 241 -3.88 -1.61 26.25
N LYS A 242 -4.47 -0.50 26.71
CA LYS A 242 -5.08 -0.42 28.05
C LYS A 242 -6.48 -1.03 28.04
N ASN A 243 -7.33 -0.53 27.15
CA ASN A 243 -8.72 -1.00 26.94
C ASN A 243 -9.23 -0.59 25.56
N ILE A 244 -10.37 -1.16 25.17
CA ILE A 244 -11.08 -0.86 23.94
C ILE A 244 -12.56 -0.57 24.29
N ASP A 245 -12.96 0.70 24.14
CA ASP A 245 -14.31 1.18 24.51
C ASP A 245 -15.24 1.18 23.28
N TYR A 246 -15.22 0.10 22.49
CA TYR A 246 -16.09 -0.07 21.33
C TYR A 246 -17.30 -0.93 21.67
N LYS A 247 -18.51 -0.45 21.30
CA LYS A 247 -19.74 -1.21 21.45
C LYS A 247 -19.95 -2.14 20.25
N PHE A 248 -19.66 -3.41 20.45
CA PHE A 248 -19.88 -4.44 19.42
C PHE A 248 -21.35 -4.84 19.40
N ALA A 249 -21.97 -4.81 18.21
CA ALA A 249 -23.35 -5.27 18.03
C ALA A 249 -23.50 -6.80 18.12
N ASP A 250 -22.42 -7.54 17.78
CA ASP A 250 -22.39 -9.01 17.75
C ASP A 250 -21.29 -9.53 18.71
N PRO A 251 -21.66 -10.35 19.72
CA PRO A 251 -20.68 -10.93 20.65
C PRO A 251 -19.60 -11.79 19.99
N ASN A 252 -19.94 -12.51 18.91
CA ASN A 252 -18.98 -13.35 18.19
C ASN A 252 -17.94 -12.50 17.43
N ILE A 253 -18.37 -11.36 16.88
CA ILE A 253 -17.45 -10.38 16.29
C ILE A 253 -16.51 -9.83 17.37
N LYS A 254 -17.03 -9.47 18.54
CA LYS A 254 -16.21 -9.04 19.69
C LYS A 254 -15.16 -10.08 20.04
N LYS A 255 -15.61 -11.33 20.28
CA LYS A 255 -14.71 -12.46 20.61
C LYS A 255 -13.62 -12.65 19.57
N THR A 256 -13.99 -12.62 18.27
CA THR A 256 -13.05 -12.79 17.16
C THR A 256 -12.01 -11.67 17.12
N ILE A 257 -12.43 -10.41 17.28
CA ILE A 257 -11.52 -9.25 17.29
C ILE A 257 -10.50 -9.37 18.45
N PHE A 258 -10.95 -9.71 19.67
CA PHE A 258 -10.04 -9.87 20.79
C PHE A 258 -9.04 -11.03 20.59
N LEU A 259 -9.50 -12.15 20.04
CA LEU A 259 -8.62 -13.28 19.70
C LEU A 259 -7.56 -12.88 18.66
N LEU A 260 -7.93 -12.08 17.65
CA LEU A 260 -6.98 -11.59 16.67
C LEU A 260 -6.00 -10.56 17.25
N ILE A 261 -6.43 -9.77 18.23
CA ILE A 261 -5.54 -8.86 18.98
C ILE A 261 -4.50 -9.65 19.76
N ASP A 262 -4.89 -10.70 20.46
CA ASP A 262 -3.99 -11.57 21.22
C ASP A 262 -2.92 -12.21 20.30
N LYS A 263 -3.32 -12.67 19.11
CA LYS A 263 -2.38 -13.18 18.11
C LYS A 263 -1.37 -12.12 17.62
N LEU A 264 -1.76 -10.85 17.62
CA LEU A 264 -0.90 -9.73 17.21
C LEU A 264 0.01 -9.20 18.34
N GLU A 265 -0.18 -9.59 19.59
CA GLU A 265 0.64 -9.09 20.71
C GLU A 265 2.14 -9.33 20.51
N ASN A 266 2.52 -10.49 19.98
CA ASN A 266 3.93 -10.78 19.69
C ASN A 266 4.49 -9.82 18.61
N TYR A 267 3.69 -9.48 17.60
CA TYR A 267 4.06 -8.49 16.59
C TYR A 267 4.24 -7.10 17.22
N PHE A 268 3.33 -6.68 18.08
CA PHE A 268 3.42 -5.38 18.77
C PHE A 268 4.62 -5.32 19.73
N SER A 269 4.90 -6.40 20.44
CA SER A 269 6.09 -6.51 21.28
C SER A 269 7.37 -6.43 20.45
N ASP A 270 7.46 -7.13 19.33
CA ASP A 270 8.59 -7.07 18.40
C ASP A 270 8.82 -5.65 17.88
N PHE A 271 7.75 -4.99 17.48
CA PHE A 271 7.80 -3.61 17.00
C PHE A 271 8.34 -2.64 18.07
N TYR A 272 7.92 -2.80 19.32
CA TYR A 272 8.40 -2.01 20.45
C TYR A 272 9.89 -2.27 20.76
N LYS A 273 10.32 -3.54 20.69
CA LYS A 273 11.73 -3.91 20.86
C LYS A 273 12.63 -3.27 19.79
N LYS A 274 12.18 -3.24 18.54
CA LYS A 274 12.88 -2.55 17.44
C LYS A 274 13.01 -1.06 17.72
N LYS A 275 11.93 -0.41 18.18
CA LYS A 275 11.97 1.01 18.59
C LYS A 275 13.07 1.27 19.60
N ASN A 276 13.14 0.49 20.67
CA ASN A 276 14.13 0.68 21.72
C ASN A 276 15.57 0.56 21.20
N ALA A 277 15.85 -0.43 20.36
CA ALA A 277 17.16 -0.59 19.74
C ALA A 277 17.53 0.60 18.84
N ILE A 278 16.57 1.13 18.05
CA ILE A 278 16.78 2.31 17.22
C ILE A 278 17.05 3.55 18.09
N GLU A 279 16.33 3.72 19.18
CA GLU A 279 16.51 4.86 20.10
C GLU A 279 17.91 4.84 20.73
N ILE A 280 18.38 3.70 21.20
CA ILE A 280 19.74 3.54 21.76
C ILE A 280 20.77 3.84 20.67
N PHE A 281 20.61 3.29 19.48
CA PHE A 281 21.52 3.51 18.35
C PHE A 281 21.64 4.98 17.96
N LEU A 282 20.52 5.71 17.92
CA LEU A 282 20.51 7.13 17.57
C LEU A 282 21.09 8.03 18.66
N LYS A 283 21.02 7.62 19.94
CA LYS A 283 21.68 8.33 21.06
C LYS A 283 23.19 8.17 21.06
N THR A 284 23.70 7.03 20.56
CA THR A 284 25.13 6.69 20.58
C THR A 284 25.86 7.01 19.27
N ASN A 285 25.16 7.52 18.26
CA ASN A 285 25.70 7.80 16.94
C ASN A 285 25.30 9.20 16.44
N ASN A 286 26.24 9.89 15.80
CA ASN A 286 26.04 11.23 15.28
C ASN A 286 25.64 11.22 13.81
N PHE A 287 24.44 11.75 13.52
CA PHE A 287 23.95 11.93 12.15
C PHE A 287 23.80 13.42 11.81
N SER A 288 24.13 13.78 10.58
CA SER A 288 24.02 15.13 10.06
C SER A 288 22.72 15.35 9.28
N LEU A 289 22.10 14.29 8.81
CA LEU A 289 20.82 14.32 8.08
C LEU A 289 20.16 12.95 8.13
N ILE A 290 18.83 12.93 8.26
CA ILE A 290 18.01 11.72 8.19
C ILE A 290 17.02 11.85 7.04
N LEU A 291 16.96 10.81 6.19
CA LEU A 291 16.02 10.69 5.08
C LEU A 291 15.06 9.53 5.36
N THR A 292 13.77 9.81 5.36
CA THR A 292 12.74 8.78 5.51
C THR A 292 11.73 8.83 4.37
N SER A 293 11.22 7.68 3.97
CA SER A 293 10.17 7.56 2.94
C SER A 293 8.76 7.54 3.53
N MET A 294 8.66 7.33 4.83
CA MET A 294 7.42 7.26 5.61
C MET A 294 7.70 7.73 7.03
N VAL A 295 6.66 8.19 7.72
CA VAL A 295 6.69 8.52 9.16
C VAL A 295 6.04 7.43 10.01
N ARG A 296 5.99 6.20 9.51
CA ARG A 296 5.48 4.98 10.13
C ARG A 296 6.54 3.87 10.06
N GLY A 297 6.37 2.81 10.85
CA GLY A 297 7.36 1.72 10.91
C GLY A 297 8.72 2.20 11.41
N ILE A 298 9.80 1.64 10.88
CA ILE A 298 11.19 2.04 11.22
C ILE A 298 11.44 3.53 10.93
N GLY A 299 10.93 4.04 9.81
CA GLY A 299 11.05 5.47 9.48
C GLY A 299 10.42 6.37 10.54
N GLY A 300 9.26 6.00 11.06
CA GLY A 300 8.61 6.70 12.16
C GLY A 300 9.41 6.65 13.46
N HIS A 301 9.94 5.48 13.82
CA HIS A 301 10.79 5.34 15.02
C HIS A 301 12.06 6.19 14.93
N ILE A 302 12.71 6.23 13.77
CA ILE A 302 13.89 7.05 13.56
C ILE A 302 13.55 8.55 13.74
N THR A 303 12.50 9.04 13.07
CA THR A 303 12.14 10.47 13.13
C THR A 303 11.66 10.88 14.52
N GLU A 304 10.90 10.03 15.22
CA GLU A 304 10.46 10.28 16.58
C GLU A 304 11.62 10.33 17.59
N SER A 305 12.55 9.39 17.50
CA SER A 305 13.71 9.33 18.38
C SER A 305 14.65 10.53 18.19
N ILE A 306 14.82 11.02 16.95
CA ILE A 306 15.71 12.13 16.63
C ILE A 306 15.06 13.51 16.79
N ASN A 307 13.75 13.59 16.92
CA ASN A 307 13.02 14.87 16.94
C ASN A 307 13.48 15.81 18.08
N LYS A 308 13.97 15.24 19.18
CA LYS A 308 14.53 15.97 20.32
C LYS A 308 15.98 16.45 20.11
N SER A 309 16.66 16.00 19.06
CA SER A 309 18.03 16.40 18.74
C SER A 309 18.06 17.55 17.73
N SER A 310 19.23 18.15 17.51
CA SER A 310 19.44 19.18 16.48
C SER A 310 19.48 18.62 15.05
N CYS A 311 19.64 17.30 14.88
CA CYS A 311 19.74 16.67 13.58
C CYS A 311 18.48 16.89 12.73
N PRO A 312 18.60 17.39 11.48
CA PRO A 312 17.47 17.52 10.56
C PRO A 312 17.00 16.17 10.07
N SER A 313 15.67 15.99 10.03
CA SER A 313 15.03 14.84 9.40
C SER A 313 14.05 15.30 8.33
N ILE A 314 14.10 14.72 7.14
CA ILE A 314 13.18 15.03 6.06
C ILE A 314 12.47 13.75 5.58
N CYS A 315 11.14 13.81 5.55
CA CYS A 315 10.33 12.77 4.93
C CYS A 315 10.12 13.09 3.44
N ILE A 316 10.60 12.18 2.58
CA ILE A 316 10.43 12.24 1.12
C ILE A 316 9.53 11.08 0.75
N SER A 317 8.23 11.32 0.79
CA SER A 317 7.23 10.28 0.56
C SER A 317 7.39 9.61 -0.80
N HIS A 318 7.17 8.29 -0.81
CA HIS A 318 7.01 7.53 -2.04
C HIS A 318 5.53 7.45 -2.49
N GLY A 319 4.61 7.98 -1.68
CA GLY A 319 3.18 8.00 -1.93
C GLY A 319 2.64 9.42 -2.01
N THR A 320 1.48 9.55 -2.63
CA THR A 320 0.75 10.81 -2.79
C THR A 320 -0.30 10.96 -1.70
N VAL A 321 -0.46 12.19 -1.23
CA VAL A 321 -1.63 12.60 -0.46
C VAL A 321 -2.35 13.67 -1.25
N SER A 322 -3.66 13.55 -1.38
CA SER A 322 -4.50 14.50 -2.10
C SER A 322 -5.59 15.08 -1.20
N GLU A 323 -6.24 16.15 -1.67
CA GLU A 323 -7.32 16.83 -0.94
C GLU A 323 -8.52 15.90 -0.72
N LYS A 324 -9.32 16.21 0.30
CA LYS A 324 -10.57 15.53 0.60
C LYS A 324 -11.68 16.15 -0.23
N PHE A 325 -12.47 15.35 -0.92
CA PHE A 325 -13.55 15.83 -1.78
C PHE A 325 -14.95 15.36 -1.35
N ASN A 326 -15.01 14.30 -0.56
CA ASN A 326 -16.24 13.76 0.02
C ASN A 326 -15.94 13.02 1.33
N GLU A 327 -16.96 12.60 2.05
CA GLU A 327 -16.82 11.92 3.34
C GLU A 327 -16.07 10.58 3.24
N TYR A 328 -16.28 9.84 2.17
CA TYR A 328 -15.59 8.58 1.89
C TYR A 328 -14.09 8.82 1.68
N ASP A 329 -13.75 9.76 0.82
CA ASP A 329 -12.39 10.21 0.58
C ASP A 329 -11.69 10.67 1.87
N GLU A 330 -12.44 11.34 2.75
CA GLU A 330 -11.85 11.89 3.97
C GLU A 330 -11.21 10.82 4.83
N ILE A 331 -11.95 9.73 5.11
CA ILE A 331 -11.44 8.64 5.93
C ILE A 331 -10.22 8.01 5.28
N TYR A 332 -10.34 7.68 4.00
CA TYR A 332 -9.28 7.03 3.23
C TYR A 332 -8.00 7.87 3.13
N LYS A 333 -8.14 9.12 2.73
CA LYS A 333 -6.99 10.03 2.58
C LYS A 333 -6.32 10.37 3.91
N LYS A 334 -7.08 10.43 5.00
CA LYS A 334 -6.55 10.57 6.35
C LYS A 334 -5.68 9.37 6.74
N ILE A 335 -6.09 8.16 6.40
CA ILE A 335 -5.31 6.94 6.66
C ILE A 335 -3.98 6.98 5.91
N ILE A 336 -3.98 7.38 4.64
CA ILE A 336 -2.74 7.53 3.85
C ILE A 336 -1.89 8.66 4.42
N ALA A 337 -2.46 9.83 4.69
CA ALA A 337 -1.74 10.97 5.26
C ALA A 337 -1.03 10.62 6.57
N SER A 338 -1.66 9.79 7.42
CA SER A 338 -1.06 9.35 8.68
C SER A 338 0.24 8.56 8.49
N SER A 339 0.40 7.88 7.38
CA SER A 339 1.63 7.13 7.06
C SER A 339 2.76 8.00 6.54
N VAL A 340 2.45 9.18 6.00
CA VAL A 340 3.39 9.98 5.20
C VAL A 340 3.67 11.34 5.79
N PHE A 341 2.68 11.99 6.43
CA PHE A 341 2.79 13.39 6.87
C PHE A 341 2.42 13.63 8.34
N SER A 342 1.85 12.67 9.06
CA SER A 342 1.35 12.88 10.43
C SER A 342 2.35 12.55 11.53
N GLY A 343 3.59 12.21 11.19
CA GLY A 343 4.62 11.83 12.17
C GLY A 343 5.57 12.96 12.54
N SER A 344 6.64 12.59 13.22
CA SER A 344 7.56 13.49 13.90
C SER A 344 8.71 14.00 13.02
N SER A 345 8.67 13.88 11.69
CA SER A 345 9.72 14.45 10.82
C SER A 345 9.75 15.97 10.94
N LYS A 346 10.97 16.55 11.01
CA LYS A 346 11.14 18.01 11.07
C LYS A 346 10.72 18.69 9.78
N PHE A 347 11.02 18.04 8.66
CA PHE A 347 10.74 18.55 7.32
C PHE A 347 9.98 17.53 6.49
N PHE A 348 9.11 18.02 5.61
CA PHE A 348 8.38 17.23 4.64
C PHE A 348 8.63 17.75 3.23
N ALA A 349 9.10 16.88 2.34
CA ALA A 349 9.32 17.20 0.94
C ALA A 349 8.00 17.25 0.18
N ILE A 350 7.67 18.41 -0.40
CA ILE A 350 6.48 18.63 -1.21
C ILE A 350 6.86 18.49 -2.67
N GLN A 351 6.38 17.42 -3.30
CA GLN A 351 6.80 17.01 -4.63
C GLN A 351 5.87 17.47 -5.76
N SER A 352 4.62 17.83 -5.42
CA SER A 352 3.61 18.31 -6.39
C SER A 352 2.69 19.35 -5.77
N LYS A 353 2.01 20.13 -6.59
CA LYS A 353 0.95 21.04 -6.15
C LYS A 353 -0.28 20.31 -5.62
N ILE A 354 -0.50 19.05 -6.06
CA ILE A 354 -1.56 18.18 -5.51
C ILE A 354 -1.29 17.95 -4.02
N THR A 355 -0.07 17.53 -3.67
CA THR A 355 0.33 17.33 -2.27
C THR A 355 0.34 18.65 -1.49
N GLU A 356 0.80 19.75 -2.08
CA GLU A 356 0.78 21.07 -1.44
C GLU A 356 -0.63 21.49 -1.02
N LYS A 357 -1.60 21.38 -1.91
CA LYS A 357 -3.03 21.65 -1.62
C LYS A 357 -3.57 20.71 -0.53
N ALA A 358 -3.26 19.43 -0.61
CA ALA A 358 -3.69 18.43 0.37
C ALA A 358 -3.20 18.79 1.79
N LEU A 359 -1.99 19.29 1.93
CA LEU A 359 -1.41 19.65 3.23
C LEU A 359 -2.07 20.87 3.90
N ASN A 360 -2.90 21.62 3.18
CA ASN A 360 -3.74 22.64 3.79
C ASN A 360 -4.93 22.04 4.55
N THR A 361 -5.34 20.81 4.19
CA THR A 361 -6.45 20.09 4.82
C THR A 361 -6.01 19.03 5.83
N HIS A 362 -4.74 18.63 5.81
CA HIS A 362 -4.14 17.67 6.73
C HIS A 362 -3.17 18.37 7.69
N LYS A 363 -3.36 18.16 9.00
CA LYS A 363 -2.42 18.67 10.00
C LYS A 363 -1.07 17.96 9.88
N ILE A 364 -0.01 18.71 9.66
CA ILE A 364 1.38 18.24 9.72
C ILE A 364 2.12 18.95 10.86
N LYS A 365 3.08 18.25 11.46
CA LYS A 365 3.84 18.78 12.59
C LYS A 365 5.16 19.45 12.19
N GLY A 366 5.70 19.10 11.03
CA GLY A 366 6.98 19.63 10.54
C GLY A 366 6.83 20.70 9.47
N GLU A 367 7.95 21.27 9.08
CA GLU A 367 8.04 22.30 8.05
C GLU A 367 7.93 21.72 6.65
N LYS A 368 7.30 22.47 5.74
CA LYS A 368 7.16 22.10 4.33
C LYS A 368 8.36 22.59 3.53
N ILE A 369 8.99 21.70 2.75
CA ILE A 369 10.02 22.08 1.79
C ILE A 369 9.55 21.72 0.38
N ILE A 370 9.34 22.73 -0.46
CA ILE A 370 9.01 22.49 -1.87
C ILE A 370 10.26 21.99 -2.58
N THR A 371 10.30 20.69 -2.86
CA THR A 371 11.39 20.05 -3.60
C THR A 371 11.07 19.88 -5.07
N GLY A 372 9.80 19.73 -5.44
CA GLY A 372 9.40 19.20 -6.73
C GLY A 372 9.61 17.68 -6.82
N ASN A 373 9.25 17.10 -7.95
CA ASN A 373 9.35 15.65 -8.14
C ASN A 373 10.78 15.23 -8.45
N ILE A 374 11.33 14.36 -7.62
CA ILE A 374 12.71 13.89 -7.72
C ILE A 374 12.94 12.98 -8.96
N LEU A 375 11.89 12.32 -9.44
CA LEU A 375 11.98 11.41 -10.58
C LEU A 375 12.02 12.12 -11.92
N PHE A 376 11.32 13.25 -12.04
CA PHE A 376 11.09 13.96 -13.29
C PHE A 376 11.72 15.37 -13.30
N SER A 377 12.82 15.54 -12.58
CA SER A 377 13.48 16.82 -12.36
C SER A 377 14.27 17.38 -13.56
N GLU A 378 14.40 16.64 -14.66
CA GLU A 378 15.18 17.07 -15.83
C GLU A 378 14.44 16.79 -17.15
N ASN A 379 14.45 17.79 -18.06
CA ASN A 379 14.11 17.69 -19.47
C ASN A 379 12.68 17.31 -19.85
N SER A 380 11.70 17.93 -19.22
CA SER A 380 10.33 17.91 -19.74
C SER A 380 10.04 18.97 -20.83
N ASN A 381 11.08 19.66 -21.33
CA ASN A 381 10.92 20.66 -22.41
C ASN A 381 10.79 20.05 -23.81
N SER A 382 10.82 18.73 -23.94
CA SER A 382 10.44 18.13 -25.21
C SER A 382 8.92 18.23 -25.34
N ASN A 383 8.47 19.05 -26.29
CA ASN A 383 7.16 18.97 -26.92
C ASN A 383 7.03 17.55 -27.51
N PHE A 384 6.72 16.58 -26.64
CA PHE A 384 6.47 15.22 -27.06
C PHE A 384 5.08 15.18 -27.72
N LEU A 385 5.05 15.45 -28.99
CA LEU A 385 4.17 14.70 -29.87
C LEU A 385 4.66 13.25 -29.76
N LYS A 386 4.14 12.55 -28.73
CA LYS A 386 4.46 11.14 -28.51
C LYS A 386 3.92 10.38 -29.70
N SER A 387 4.78 9.98 -30.60
CA SER A 387 4.49 9.36 -31.88
C SER A 387 3.83 7.99 -31.78
N GLY A 388 3.51 7.52 -30.58
CA GLY A 388 2.93 6.19 -30.36
C GLY A 388 1.52 6.24 -29.75
N LYS A 389 0.58 5.59 -30.41
CA LYS A 389 -0.79 5.34 -29.89
C LYS A 389 -0.76 4.29 -28.77
N LYS A 390 -0.13 4.59 -27.62
CA LYS A 390 -0.08 3.69 -26.45
C LYS A 390 -0.70 4.36 -25.25
N ILE A 391 -1.53 3.61 -24.53
CA ILE A 391 -2.14 4.00 -23.26
C ILE A 391 -1.41 3.28 -22.13
N LEU A 392 -1.15 3.95 -21.03
CA LEU A 392 -0.69 3.34 -19.78
C LEU A 392 -1.88 3.20 -18.83
N PHE A 393 -2.24 1.98 -18.44
CA PHE A 393 -3.12 1.74 -17.31
C PHE A 393 -2.29 1.45 -16.08
N ALA A 394 -2.30 2.37 -15.12
CA ALA A 394 -1.53 2.25 -13.87
C ALA A 394 -2.40 1.73 -12.74
N VAL A 395 -2.20 0.47 -12.38
CA VAL A 395 -2.97 -0.27 -11.39
C VAL A 395 -2.60 0.13 -9.97
N THR A 396 -3.59 0.24 -9.10
CA THR A 396 -3.39 0.49 -7.66
C THR A 396 -3.56 -0.76 -6.80
N LEU A 397 -4.12 -1.81 -7.37
CA LEU A 397 -4.25 -3.10 -6.69
C LEU A 397 -2.88 -3.59 -6.20
N LYS A 398 -2.85 -4.08 -4.96
CA LYS A 398 -1.69 -4.71 -4.35
C LYS A 398 -2.11 -6.05 -3.75
N ASN A 399 -1.24 -7.05 -3.86
CA ASN A 399 -1.49 -8.39 -3.28
C ASN A 399 -1.39 -8.37 -1.74
N PHE A 400 -1.95 -7.32 -1.14
CA PHE A 400 -2.10 -7.24 0.30
C PHE A 400 -3.57 -7.10 0.60
N ASN A 401 -4.13 -8.12 1.17
CA ASN A 401 -5.54 -8.16 1.53
C ASN A 401 -5.98 -6.93 2.32
N ASN A 402 -5.10 -6.34 3.10
CA ASN A 402 -5.36 -5.15 3.88
C ASN A 402 -5.65 -3.88 3.06
N LEU A 403 -5.10 -3.76 1.85
CA LEU A 403 -5.28 -2.56 1.02
C LEU A 403 -6.57 -2.60 0.21
N GLN A 404 -7.15 -3.76 0.04
CA GLN A 404 -8.42 -3.93 -0.66
C GLN A 404 -9.58 -3.24 0.05
N PHE A 405 -9.50 -3.05 1.37
CA PHE A 405 -10.58 -2.44 2.17
C PHE A 405 -10.41 -0.93 2.40
N LEU A 406 -9.32 -0.35 1.96
CA LEU A 406 -9.03 1.06 2.16
C LEU A 406 -9.56 1.98 1.05
N GLY A 407 -10.47 1.50 0.23
CA GLY A 407 -11.01 2.28 -0.87
C GLY A 407 -10.12 2.36 -2.10
N VAL A 408 -9.02 1.60 -2.13
CA VAL A 408 -8.22 1.39 -3.34
C VAL A 408 -8.98 0.46 -4.28
N GLU A 409 -8.54 0.35 -5.52
CA GLU A 409 -9.08 -0.59 -6.49
C GLU A 409 -9.04 -2.03 -5.95
N MET A 410 -10.21 -2.67 -5.90
CA MET A 410 -10.35 -4.07 -5.50
C MET A 410 -10.00 -5.00 -6.66
N TYR A 411 -9.64 -6.27 -6.39
CA TYR A 411 -9.27 -7.18 -7.48
C TYR A 411 -10.42 -7.40 -8.47
N TYR A 412 -11.65 -7.47 -8.02
CA TYR A 412 -12.82 -7.65 -8.89
C TYR A 412 -13.16 -6.39 -9.70
N GLU A 413 -12.90 -5.19 -9.14
CA GLU A 413 -12.97 -3.92 -9.87
C GLU A 413 -11.87 -3.84 -10.93
N PHE A 414 -10.65 -4.25 -10.57
CA PHE A 414 -9.53 -4.34 -11.50
C PHE A 414 -9.82 -5.26 -12.67
N ILE A 415 -10.38 -6.45 -12.43
CA ILE A 415 -10.76 -7.40 -13.49
C ILE A 415 -11.80 -6.76 -14.42
N LYS A 416 -12.83 -6.12 -13.87
CA LYS A 416 -13.85 -5.44 -14.68
C LYS A 416 -13.25 -4.28 -15.49
N ASN A 417 -12.28 -3.56 -14.94
CA ASN A 417 -11.54 -2.55 -15.68
C ASN A 417 -10.73 -3.18 -16.82
N LEU A 418 -10.11 -4.34 -16.60
CA LEU A 418 -9.39 -5.06 -17.66
C LEU A 418 -10.32 -5.50 -18.81
N ASP A 419 -11.53 -5.98 -18.51
CA ASP A 419 -12.51 -6.33 -19.53
C ASP A 419 -12.82 -5.14 -20.43
N LEU A 420 -13.11 -3.97 -19.86
CA LEU A 420 -13.37 -2.74 -20.61
C LEU A 420 -12.16 -2.23 -21.38
N LEU A 421 -10.96 -2.33 -20.81
CA LEU A 421 -9.73 -1.92 -21.50
C LEU A 421 -9.37 -2.89 -22.64
N ASN A 422 -9.67 -4.16 -22.49
CA ASN A 422 -9.51 -5.14 -23.57
C ASN A 422 -10.45 -4.84 -24.74
N GLN A 423 -11.72 -4.53 -24.46
CA GLN A 423 -12.69 -4.05 -25.44
C GLN A 423 -12.20 -2.77 -26.15
N LEU A 424 -11.76 -1.78 -25.38
CA LEU A 424 -11.22 -0.51 -25.88
C LEU A 424 -10.02 -0.73 -26.82
N SER A 425 -9.11 -1.63 -26.44
CA SER A 425 -7.94 -1.98 -27.25
C SER A 425 -8.32 -2.55 -28.61
N GLN A 426 -9.36 -3.39 -28.65
CA GLN A 426 -9.88 -4.00 -29.89
C GLN A 426 -10.59 -2.95 -30.77
N GLU A 427 -11.52 -2.20 -30.19
CA GLU A 427 -12.35 -1.23 -30.92
C GLU A 427 -11.53 -0.09 -31.53
N LYS A 428 -10.63 0.50 -30.74
CA LYS A 428 -9.83 1.65 -31.18
C LYS A 428 -8.47 1.28 -31.79
N LYS A 429 -8.10 0.00 -31.81
CA LYS A 429 -6.78 -0.50 -32.27
C LYS A 429 -5.61 0.22 -31.57
N ILE A 430 -5.75 0.45 -30.27
CA ILE A 430 -4.77 1.13 -29.42
C ILE A 430 -4.10 0.12 -28.50
N ASN A 431 -2.76 0.12 -28.45
CA ASN A 431 -2.02 -0.74 -27.53
C ASN A 431 -2.13 -0.21 -26.08
N ILE A 432 -2.66 -1.01 -25.17
CA ILE A 432 -2.79 -0.67 -23.75
C ILE A 432 -1.76 -1.45 -22.94
N ILE A 433 -0.92 -0.71 -22.23
CA ILE A 433 0.10 -1.25 -21.33
C ILE A 433 -0.46 -1.22 -19.90
N VAL A 434 -0.70 -2.38 -19.33
CA VAL A 434 -1.13 -2.54 -17.94
C VAL A 434 0.10 -2.66 -17.04
N LYS A 435 0.35 -1.62 -16.27
CA LYS A 435 1.46 -1.60 -15.31
C LYS A 435 0.98 -2.08 -13.95
N LEU A 436 1.36 -3.30 -13.61
CA LEU A 436 1.08 -3.88 -12.30
C LEU A 436 1.99 -3.31 -11.21
N HIS A 437 1.52 -3.35 -9.98
CA HIS A 437 2.39 -3.14 -8.82
C HIS A 437 3.43 -4.28 -8.75
N PRO A 438 4.66 -4.05 -8.29
CA PRO A 438 5.68 -5.10 -8.19
C PRO A 438 5.25 -6.34 -7.39
N SER A 439 4.36 -6.18 -6.39
CA SER A 439 3.81 -7.30 -5.61
C SER A 439 2.96 -8.26 -6.43
N GLU A 440 2.39 -7.80 -7.57
CA GLU A 440 1.51 -8.58 -8.45
C GLU A 440 2.24 -9.26 -9.61
N SER A 441 3.57 -9.26 -9.61
CA SER A 441 4.37 -9.86 -10.68
C SER A 441 4.05 -11.35 -10.94
N LYS A 442 3.61 -12.08 -9.91
CA LYS A 442 3.19 -13.48 -10.00
C LYS A 442 1.96 -13.70 -10.91
N CYS A 443 1.10 -12.67 -11.01
CA CYS A 443 -0.14 -12.79 -11.78
C CYS A 443 0.04 -12.46 -13.27
N ILE A 444 1.20 -11.98 -13.70
CA ILE A 444 1.42 -11.52 -15.09
C ILE A 444 1.10 -12.59 -16.12
N ASP A 445 1.57 -13.80 -15.93
CA ASP A 445 1.40 -14.85 -16.93
C ASP A 445 -0.05 -15.33 -17.02
N TYR A 446 -0.77 -15.39 -15.90
CA TYR A 446 -2.21 -15.68 -15.90
C TYR A 446 -3.00 -14.59 -16.62
N LEU A 447 -2.68 -13.32 -16.37
CA LEU A 447 -3.36 -12.20 -17.00
C LEU A 447 -3.09 -12.11 -18.50
N LYS A 448 -1.87 -12.40 -18.96
CA LYS A 448 -1.54 -12.48 -20.39
C LYS A 448 -2.35 -13.55 -21.12
N ASN A 449 -2.55 -14.71 -20.50
CA ASN A 449 -3.34 -15.78 -21.08
C ASN A 449 -4.84 -15.41 -21.18
N GLN A 450 -5.33 -14.59 -20.27
CA GLN A 450 -6.73 -14.16 -20.24
C GLN A 450 -7.01 -12.96 -21.17
N TYR A 451 -6.05 -12.04 -21.34
CA TYR A 451 -6.22 -10.78 -22.05
C TYR A 451 -5.16 -10.58 -23.14
N ASN A 452 -5.37 -11.18 -24.31
CA ASN A 452 -4.38 -11.19 -25.39
C ASN A 452 -4.13 -9.83 -26.04
N ASN A 453 -5.06 -8.87 -25.93
CA ASN A 453 -4.91 -7.52 -26.52
C ASN A 453 -4.26 -6.53 -25.58
N LEU A 454 -3.94 -6.95 -24.33
CA LEU A 454 -3.31 -6.10 -23.32
C LEU A 454 -1.85 -6.52 -23.11
N THR A 455 -0.99 -5.53 -22.87
CA THR A 455 0.43 -5.77 -22.57
C THR A 455 0.69 -5.59 -21.08
N PHE A 456 0.97 -6.65 -20.34
CA PHE A 456 1.23 -6.60 -18.89
C PHE A 456 2.71 -6.42 -18.58
N THR A 457 3.04 -5.53 -17.62
CA THR A 457 4.43 -5.25 -17.22
C THR A 457 4.54 -4.73 -15.79
N ASN A 458 5.70 -4.98 -15.17
CA ASN A 458 6.13 -4.35 -13.91
C ASN A 458 7.32 -3.39 -14.10
N LYS A 459 7.66 -3.04 -15.35
CA LYS A 459 8.78 -2.13 -15.67
C LYS A 459 8.61 -0.77 -14.97
N PRO A 460 9.72 -0.06 -14.69
CA PRO A 460 9.69 1.28 -14.11
C PRO A 460 8.84 2.25 -14.93
N VAL A 461 8.04 3.06 -14.22
CA VAL A 461 7.04 3.95 -14.83
C VAL A 461 7.64 4.98 -15.78
N GLU A 462 8.81 5.53 -15.46
CA GLU A 462 9.48 6.54 -16.28
C GLU A 462 9.85 6.04 -17.68
N LYS A 463 10.09 4.73 -17.83
CA LYS A 463 10.35 4.11 -19.14
C LYS A 463 9.06 3.93 -19.96
N LEU A 464 7.93 3.77 -19.28
CA LEU A 464 6.62 3.56 -19.90
C LEU A 464 6.00 4.90 -20.34
N LEU A 465 6.05 5.92 -19.47
CA LEU A 465 5.50 7.24 -19.72
C LEU A 465 6.09 7.91 -20.96
N LYS A 466 7.36 7.64 -21.29
CA LYS A 466 7.98 8.12 -22.55
C LYS A 466 7.31 7.60 -23.83
N LYS A 467 6.54 6.51 -23.74
CA LYS A 467 5.94 5.81 -24.87
C LYS A 467 4.41 5.93 -24.92
N CYS A 468 3.80 6.51 -23.89
CA CYS A 468 2.35 6.58 -23.75
C CYS A 468 1.87 8.03 -23.89
N PHE A 469 0.78 8.24 -24.62
CA PHE A 469 0.19 9.57 -24.80
C PHE A 469 -0.79 9.94 -23.68
N VAL A 470 -1.33 8.95 -22.95
CA VAL A 470 -2.23 9.13 -21.83
C VAL A 470 -2.01 8.04 -20.77
N THR A 471 -2.28 8.38 -19.53
CA THR A 471 -2.34 7.44 -18.41
C THR A 471 -3.77 7.34 -17.91
N ILE A 472 -4.26 6.12 -17.74
CA ILE A 472 -5.52 5.81 -17.06
C ILE A 472 -5.17 5.27 -15.68
N SER A 473 -5.79 5.76 -14.63
CA SER A 473 -5.60 5.25 -13.28
C SER A 473 -6.75 5.59 -12.35
N PHE A 474 -6.92 4.80 -11.30
CA PHE A 474 -7.88 5.06 -10.22
C PHE A 474 -7.27 5.97 -9.14
N SER A 475 -6.20 5.54 -8.49
CA SER A 475 -5.61 6.25 -7.34
C SER A 475 -4.09 6.06 -7.19
N SER A 476 -3.38 5.70 -8.25
CA SER A 476 -1.95 5.44 -8.19
C SER A 476 -1.12 6.74 -8.08
N THR A 477 0.02 6.67 -7.38
CA THR A 477 1.05 7.72 -7.43
C THR A 477 1.59 7.96 -8.84
N VAL A 478 1.40 7.03 -9.76
CA VAL A 478 1.71 7.20 -11.18
C VAL A 478 0.92 8.35 -11.82
N ILE A 479 -0.19 8.78 -11.23
CA ILE A 479 -0.94 9.97 -11.66
C ILE A 479 -0.03 11.21 -11.60
N GLU A 480 0.62 11.45 -10.46
CA GLU A 480 1.57 12.57 -10.33
C GLU A 480 2.80 12.40 -11.22
N ASP A 481 3.30 11.17 -11.32
CA ASP A 481 4.41 10.86 -12.22
C ASP A 481 4.06 11.18 -13.69
N SER A 482 2.83 10.86 -14.10
CA SER A 482 2.32 11.15 -15.44
C SER A 482 2.22 12.66 -15.69
N LEU A 483 1.61 13.40 -14.77
CA LEU A 483 1.49 14.85 -14.85
C LEU A 483 2.88 15.52 -14.88
N ASN A 484 3.82 15.06 -14.06
CA ASN A 484 5.21 15.56 -14.06
C ASN A 484 5.94 15.22 -15.37
N SER A 485 5.61 14.11 -16.02
CA SER A 485 6.17 13.73 -17.33
C SER A 485 5.44 14.35 -18.52
N ARG A 486 4.55 15.33 -18.28
CA ARG A 486 3.72 15.97 -19.30
C ARG A 486 2.85 14.95 -20.08
N THR A 487 2.29 13.98 -19.36
CA THR A 487 1.35 13.00 -19.90
C THR A 487 -0.01 13.23 -19.27
N PRO A 488 -1.08 13.53 -20.07
CA PRO A 488 -2.44 13.70 -19.55
C PRO A 488 -2.92 12.44 -18.83
N VAL A 489 -3.85 12.63 -17.91
CA VAL A 489 -4.38 11.55 -17.06
C VAL A 489 -5.88 11.47 -17.17
N ILE A 490 -6.42 10.26 -17.24
CA ILE A 490 -7.84 9.97 -17.05
C ILE A 490 -7.99 9.26 -15.71
N LEU A 491 -8.71 9.87 -14.77
CA LEU A 491 -9.14 9.23 -13.54
C LEU A 491 -10.36 8.37 -13.85
N PHE A 492 -10.17 7.04 -13.83
CA PHE A 492 -11.21 6.10 -14.19
C PHE A 492 -11.74 5.38 -12.95
N ASP A 493 -12.96 5.73 -12.54
CA ASP A 493 -13.65 5.16 -11.38
C ASP A 493 -15.11 4.86 -11.69
N GLN A 494 -15.43 3.63 -12.07
CA GLN A 494 -16.79 3.17 -12.39
C GLN A 494 -17.73 3.24 -11.18
N TRP A 495 -17.19 3.19 -9.98
CA TRP A 495 -17.96 3.17 -8.72
C TRP A 495 -18.16 4.55 -8.11
N LYS A 496 -17.58 5.62 -8.69
CA LYS A 496 -17.66 7.00 -8.18
C LYS A 496 -17.27 7.12 -6.71
N ARG A 497 -16.28 6.34 -6.32
CA ARG A 497 -15.90 6.16 -4.93
C ARG A 497 -14.76 7.05 -4.49
N TYR A 498 -13.83 7.34 -5.40
CA TYR A 498 -12.60 8.01 -5.09
C TYR A 498 -12.23 9.08 -6.14
N ILE A 499 -11.88 10.26 -5.68
CA ILE A 499 -11.34 11.33 -6.52
C ILE A 499 -9.90 11.60 -6.09
N HIS A 500 -8.92 11.28 -6.92
CA HIS A 500 -7.51 11.47 -6.60
C HIS A 500 -7.16 12.96 -6.49
N CYS A 501 -7.49 13.74 -7.50
CA CYS A 501 -7.34 15.20 -7.51
C CYS A 501 -8.39 15.82 -8.42
N LYS A 502 -8.65 17.12 -8.27
CA LYS A 502 -9.55 17.88 -9.11
C LYS A 502 -8.78 18.89 -9.96
N SER A 503 -9.28 19.16 -11.16
CA SER A 503 -8.86 20.27 -12.01
C SER A 503 -9.87 21.41 -11.90
N ASN A 504 -9.36 22.62 -11.73
CA ASN A 504 -10.16 23.84 -11.81
C ASN A 504 -10.24 24.36 -13.25
N ASN A 505 -9.47 23.77 -14.16
CA ASN A 505 -9.42 24.20 -15.55
C ASN A 505 -10.67 23.72 -16.31
N LYS A 506 -11.48 24.68 -16.78
CA LYS A 506 -12.68 24.44 -17.58
C LYS A 506 -12.40 24.46 -19.10
N SER A 507 -11.18 24.79 -19.51
CA SER A 507 -10.79 24.86 -20.92
C SER A 507 -10.60 23.50 -21.57
N ASP A 508 -10.53 23.44 -22.88
CA ASP A 508 -10.24 22.21 -23.63
C ASP A 508 -8.78 21.73 -23.49
N LYS A 509 -7.92 22.56 -22.89
CA LYS A 509 -6.49 22.24 -22.60
C LYS A 509 -6.29 21.52 -21.27
N LYS A 510 -7.16 20.59 -20.91
CA LYS A 510 -7.08 19.87 -19.65
C LYS A 510 -5.98 18.81 -19.68
N ALA A 511 -5.19 18.75 -18.60
CA ALA A 511 -4.28 17.64 -18.37
C ALA A 511 -4.92 16.49 -17.57
N LEU A 512 -6.11 16.70 -17.01
CA LEU A 512 -6.82 15.75 -16.16
C LEU A 512 -8.27 15.60 -16.62
N TYR A 513 -8.68 14.37 -16.85
CA TYR A 513 -10.03 13.96 -17.26
C TYR A 513 -10.63 13.00 -16.24
N TYR A 514 -11.96 12.91 -16.21
CA TYR A 514 -12.72 12.01 -15.36
C TYR A 514 -13.58 11.10 -16.22
N ALA A 515 -13.57 9.82 -15.94
CA ALA A 515 -14.43 8.84 -16.60
C ALA A 515 -15.03 7.90 -15.56
N ASN A 516 -16.36 7.77 -15.55
CA ASN A 516 -17.08 6.86 -14.68
C ASN A 516 -17.78 5.76 -15.48
N THR A 517 -17.83 5.88 -16.78
CA THR A 517 -18.40 4.90 -17.70
C THR A 517 -17.42 4.60 -18.83
N TYR A 518 -17.65 3.51 -19.55
CA TYR A 518 -16.91 3.19 -20.75
C TYR A 518 -17.02 4.31 -21.81
N LYS A 519 -18.22 4.90 -21.96
CA LYS A 519 -18.47 6.01 -22.86
C LYS A 519 -17.61 7.23 -22.50
N ASP A 520 -17.60 7.63 -21.22
CA ASP A 520 -16.77 8.77 -20.75
C ASP A 520 -15.28 8.51 -21.00
N LEU A 521 -14.85 7.26 -20.84
CA LEU A 521 -13.46 6.85 -21.10
C LEU A 521 -13.11 7.02 -22.58
N CYS A 522 -13.95 6.55 -23.49
CA CYS A 522 -13.78 6.71 -24.93
C CYS A 522 -13.73 8.17 -25.34
N GLU A 523 -14.70 8.99 -24.87
CA GLU A 523 -14.76 10.42 -25.17
C GLU A 523 -13.52 11.17 -24.64
N SER A 524 -13.04 10.82 -23.45
CA SER A 524 -11.84 11.42 -22.88
C SER A 524 -10.59 11.11 -23.72
N ILE A 525 -10.47 9.88 -24.20
CA ILE A 525 -9.36 9.48 -25.08
C ILE A 525 -9.42 10.25 -26.39
N ASP A 526 -10.61 10.37 -27.01
CA ASP A 526 -10.77 11.08 -28.28
C ASP A 526 -10.43 12.57 -28.12
N LYS A 527 -10.88 13.23 -27.04
CA LYS A 527 -10.49 14.62 -26.72
C LYS A 527 -8.98 14.78 -26.55
N ILE A 528 -8.33 13.82 -25.88
CA ILE A 528 -6.88 13.84 -25.71
C ILE A 528 -6.15 13.66 -27.06
N LEU A 529 -6.63 12.79 -27.94
CA LEU A 529 -6.01 12.59 -29.25
C LEU A 529 -6.14 13.82 -30.17
N LEU A 530 -7.20 14.59 -30.03
CA LEU A 530 -7.43 15.82 -30.79
C LEU A 530 -6.69 17.03 -30.23
N SER A 531 -6.37 17.05 -28.95
CA SER A 531 -5.71 18.17 -28.28
C SER A 531 -4.22 18.21 -28.63
N LYS A 532 -3.70 19.39 -28.92
CA LYS A 532 -2.27 19.64 -29.19
C LYS A 532 -1.53 20.22 -27.99
N ASP A 533 -2.25 20.66 -26.98
CA ASP A 533 -1.67 21.38 -25.83
C ASP A 533 -2.43 21.07 -24.53
N TYR A 534 -1.70 21.04 -23.41
CA TYR A 534 -2.24 20.70 -22.09
C TYR A 534 -1.67 21.61 -21.01
N ASN A 535 -2.50 22.05 -20.09
CA ASN A 535 -2.05 22.81 -18.93
C ASN A 535 -1.72 21.86 -17.75
N PHE A 536 -0.46 21.64 -17.51
CA PHE A 536 0.05 20.85 -16.39
C PHE A 536 0.39 21.70 -15.16
N ASP A 537 0.50 23.02 -15.30
CA ASP A 537 0.99 23.93 -14.25
C ASP A 537 0.07 24.01 -13.03
N GLU A 538 -1.16 23.51 -13.15
CA GLU A 538 -2.09 23.36 -12.03
C GLU A 538 -1.64 22.27 -11.02
N PHE A 539 -0.92 21.26 -11.49
CA PHE A 539 -0.61 20.04 -10.72
C PHE A 539 0.86 19.93 -10.31
N ILE A 540 1.76 20.55 -11.08
CA ILE A 540 3.20 20.38 -10.92
C ILE A 540 3.89 21.70 -10.65
N PHE A 541 5.04 21.65 -9.97
CA PHE A 541 5.94 22.79 -9.87
C PHE A 541 6.73 22.95 -11.18
N LYS A 542 6.99 24.19 -11.59
CA LYS A 542 7.94 24.47 -12.68
C LYS A 542 9.27 23.81 -12.33
N SER A 543 9.85 23.10 -13.28
CA SER A 543 10.95 22.17 -13.08
C SER A 543 12.06 22.73 -12.18
N SER A 544 12.23 22.14 -11.03
CA SER A 544 13.46 22.26 -10.29
C SER A 544 14.44 21.23 -10.85
N SER A 545 15.64 21.65 -11.25
CA SER A 545 16.65 20.68 -11.70
C SER A 545 16.98 19.71 -10.55
N LYS A 546 17.38 18.49 -10.87
CA LYS A 546 17.82 17.48 -9.90
C LYS A 546 18.90 18.03 -8.97
N GLU A 547 19.76 18.90 -9.48
CA GLU A 547 20.78 19.59 -8.71
C GLU A 547 20.16 20.52 -7.67
N ASN A 548 19.13 21.31 -8.02
CA ASN A 548 18.43 22.18 -7.10
C ASN A 548 17.70 21.41 -6.00
N ILE A 549 17.07 20.25 -6.33
CA ILE A 549 16.44 19.38 -5.34
C ILE A 549 17.46 18.87 -4.34
N ASN A 550 18.59 18.34 -4.84
CA ASN A 550 19.67 17.87 -3.99
C ASN A 550 20.27 19.01 -3.16
N LYS A 551 20.47 20.19 -3.73
CA LYS A 551 20.96 21.38 -3.01
C LYS A 551 20.02 21.72 -1.85
N LYS A 552 18.71 21.75 -2.07
CA LYS A 552 17.70 22.00 -1.01
C LYS A 552 17.75 20.95 0.11
N ILE A 553 17.87 19.65 -0.24
CA ILE A 553 17.91 18.58 0.76
C ILE A 553 19.22 18.64 1.56
N PHE A 554 20.37 18.79 0.89
CA PHE A 554 21.67 18.78 1.56
C PHE A 554 22.02 20.12 2.24
N SER A 555 21.34 21.23 1.92
CA SER A 555 21.47 22.49 2.67
C SER A 555 20.93 22.42 4.10
N LEU A 556 20.14 21.39 4.42
CA LEU A 556 19.70 21.11 5.79
C LEU A 556 20.84 20.62 6.70
N ILE A 557 21.96 20.20 6.14
CA ILE A 557 23.15 19.79 6.88
C ILE A 557 23.90 21.05 7.32
N LYS A 558 23.83 21.34 8.59
CA LYS A 558 24.60 22.42 9.21
C LYS A 558 26.07 22.07 9.34
#